data_88b89c8f5dffffab8d773a2e3105f2d7
#
_entry.id   88b89c8f5dffffab8d773a2e3105f2d7
#
_cell.length_a   1.000
_cell.length_b   1.000
_cell.length_c   1.000
_cell.angle_alpha   90.00
_cell.angle_beta   90.00
_cell.angle_gamma   90.00
#
_symmetry.space_group_name_H-M   'P 1'
#
loop_
_entity.id
_entity.type
_entity.pdbx_description
1 polymer ?
#
loop_
_entity_poly.entity_id
_entity_poly.type
_entity_poly.pdbx_seq_one_letter_code
_entity_poly.pdbx_strand_id
1 'polypeptide(L)'
;MKVKGIIQSAMSAIIVAMVMFGCSSEKQVKSKKDLSLPLNITIYLDLSDRLVRDLTPSQRERDLAIVEHFTKLFQDSCQSTGILKSKHRLKVLFYPAPENTEINTLASALVIDMKNLPAKDKRVELQKMPSVFKNSLAQIYDETLNAKKWLGSDIWGFFSNKKVDDLCIKKGYRNVLVILTDGYLYYELNKQQSQDAYSYVTSKILLKQNSSMIVKRKGLQGLEVLMLETNPYSPKEHDRLQSVLENWFEGMEIGRFVVSETDLSNNTETVIDNFLNGDK
;
A
#
# COMPACT_ATOMS: atom_id res chain seq x y z
N MET A 1 -32.13 -73.15 12.44
CA MET A 1 -32.06 -72.36 13.65
C MET A 1 -30.89 -71.33 13.56
N LYS A 2 -31.20 -70.06 13.69
CA LYS A 2 -30.35 -68.88 13.89
C LYS A 2 -29.31 -68.58 12.81
N VAL A 3 -29.72 -67.63 11.98
CA VAL A 3 -28.95 -66.79 11.11
C VAL A 3 -28.28 -65.69 12.01
N LYS A 4 -26.98 -65.45 11.84
CA LYS A 4 -26.30 -64.23 12.32
C LYS A 4 -25.74 -63.48 11.14
N GLY A 5 -26.31 -62.32 10.87
CA GLY A 5 -25.85 -61.38 9.85
C GLY A 5 -24.54 -60.69 10.26
N ILE A 6 -23.67 -60.56 9.29
CA ILE A 6 -22.44 -59.76 9.39
C ILE A 6 -22.74 -58.41 8.73
N ILE A 7 -22.74 -57.36 9.55
CA ILE A 7 -22.80 -55.98 9.09
C ILE A 7 -21.38 -55.55 8.77
N GLN A 8 -21.06 -55.38 7.48
CA GLN A 8 -19.84 -54.73 7.03
C GLN A 8 -20.04 -53.21 7.10
N SER A 9 -19.33 -52.59 8.03
CA SER A 9 -19.22 -51.16 8.13
C SER A 9 -18.18 -50.63 7.11
N ALA A 10 -18.65 -49.96 6.08
CA ALA A 10 -17.80 -49.24 5.14
C ALA A 10 -17.42 -47.89 5.79
N MET A 11 -16.17 -47.78 6.22
CA MET A 11 -15.58 -46.51 6.69
C MET A 11 -15.14 -45.68 5.47
N SER A 12 -15.98 -44.74 5.05
CA SER A 12 -15.60 -43.73 4.08
C SER A 12 -14.66 -42.73 4.73
N ALA A 13 -13.39 -42.75 4.32
CA ALA A 13 -12.42 -41.74 4.67
C ALA A 13 -12.73 -40.46 3.89
N ILE A 14 -13.30 -39.46 4.55
CA ILE A 14 -13.44 -38.10 4.02
C ILE A 14 -12.10 -37.39 4.22
N ILE A 15 -11.33 -37.28 3.14
CA ILE A 15 -10.16 -36.41 3.10
C ILE A 15 -10.68 -34.97 2.98
N VAL A 16 -10.71 -34.25 4.12
CA VAL A 16 -10.94 -32.80 4.13
C VAL A 16 -9.63 -32.14 3.72
N ALA A 17 -9.54 -31.74 2.46
CA ALA A 17 -8.49 -30.83 2.02
C ALA A 17 -8.75 -29.47 2.65
N MET A 18 -8.04 -29.15 3.74
CA MET A 18 -7.96 -27.80 4.26
C MET A 18 -7.15 -26.96 3.25
N VAL A 19 -7.85 -26.28 2.39
CA VAL A 19 -7.30 -25.16 1.64
C VAL A 19 -7.10 -24.04 2.65
N MET A 20 -5.86 -23.84 3.09
CA MET A 20 -5.46 -22.68 3.89
C MET A 20 -5.52 -21.46 2.97
N PHE A 21 -6.70 -20.85 2.87
CA PHE A 21 -6.80 -19.49 2.39
C PHE A 21 -6.13 -18.59 3.43
N GLY A 22 -5.00 -17.99 3.06
CA GLY A 22 -4.42 -16.88 3.81
C GLY A 22 -5.49 -15.81 3.97
N CYS A 23 -6.01 -15.66 5.17
CA CYS A 23 -7.07 -14.70 5.48
C CYS A 23 -6.42 -13.33 5.60
N SER A 24 -6.38 -12.55 4.52
CA SER A 24 -6.20 -11.12 4.63
C SER A 24 -7.44 -10.56 5.34
N SER A 25 -7.25 -10.00 6.53
CA SER A 25 -8.35 -9.47 7.35
C SER A 25 -8.86 -8.17 6.74
N GLU A 26 -9.91 -8.25 5.93
CA GLU A 26 -10.59 -7.10 5.36
C GLU A 26 -11.71 -6.64 6.30
N LYS A 27 -11.42 -5.67 7.16
CA LYS A 27 -12.47 -4.99 7.95
C LYS A 27 -13.11 -3.86 7.15
N GLN A 28 -14.32 -4.09 6.68
CA GLN A 28 -15.11 -3.10 5.96
C GLN A 28 -15.81 -2.13 6.92
N VAL A 29 -15.40 -0.87 6.91
CA VAL A 29 -16.29 0.24 7.22
C VAL A 29 -17.09 0.54 5.96
N LYS A 30 -18.44 0.47 6.04
CA LYS A 30 -19.36 0.59 4.87
C LYS A 30 -19.35 2.00 4.29
N SER A 31 -18.35 2.38 3.55
CA SER A 31 -18.41 3.49 2.61
C SER A 31 -18.86 2.93 1.26
N LYS A 32 -20.00 3.42 0.75
CA LYS A 32 -20.49 3.04 -0.57
C LYS A 32 -19.52 3.59 -1.61
N LYS A 33 -18.78 2.71 -2.25
CA LYS A 33 -17.76 3.04 -3.24
C LYS A 33 -18.40 3.66 -4.47
N ASP A 34 -18.07 4.88 -4.78
CA ASP A 34 -18.52 5.55 -6.02
C ASP A 34 -17.46 5.37 -7.12
N LEU A 35 -17.63 4.30 -7.90
CA LEU A 35 -16.76 3.97 -9.04
C LEU A 35 -16.91 4.95 -10.21
N SER A 36 -17.88 5.84 -10.17
CA SER A 36 -18.08 6.85 -11.21
C SER A 36 -17.12 8.04 -11.08
N LEU A 37 -16.51 8.21 -9.91
CA LEU A 37 -15.57 9.30 -9.66
C LEU A 37 -14.21 9.02 -10.32
N PRO A 38 -13.54 10.06 -10.82
CA PRO A 38 -12.17 9.90 -11.33
C PRO A 38 -11.22 9.45 -10.20
N LEU A 39 -10.31 8.54 -10.53
CA LEU A 39 -9.29 8.05 -9.60
C LEU A 39 -8.23 9.11 -9.31
N ASN A 40 -7.86 9.26 -8.05
CA ASN A 40 -6.68 9.98 -7.60
C ASN A 40 -5.83 9.01 -6.78
N ILE A 41 -4.87 8.35 -7.44
CA ILE A 41 -3.97 7.38 -6.82
C ILE A 41 -2.70 8.10 -6.39
N THR A 42 -2.35 7.95 -5.13
CA THR A 42 -1.06 8.38 -4.58
C THR A 42 -0.32 7.15 -4.05
N ILE A 43 0.87 6.89 -4.57
CA ILE A 43 1.75 5.83 -4.08
C ILE A 43 2.81 6.49 -3.19
N TYR A 44 2.79 6.14 -1.92
CA TYR A 44 3.78 6.52 -0.93
C TYR A 44 4.85 5.43 -0.86
N LEU A 45 6.10 5.78 -1.16
CA LEU A 45 7.22 4.84 -1.11
C LEU A 45 8.08 5.11 0.13
N ASP A 46 8.30 4.06 0.87
CA ASP A 46 9.23 4.04 1.99
C ASP A 46 10.64 3.72 1.49
N LEU A 47 11.54 4.71 1.56
CA LEU A 47 12.95 4.60 1.19
C LEU A 47 13.84 4.33 2.44
N SER A 48 13.40 3.46 3.33
CA SER A 48 14.14 3.03 4.51
C SER A 48 15.11 1.89 4.21
N ASP A 49 15.76 1.38 5.24
CA ASP A 49 16.66 0.22 5.20
C ASP A 49 15.97 -1.10 4.79
N ARG A 50 14.62 -1.11 4.67
CA ARG A 50 13.89 -2.23 4.06
C ARG A 50 14.42 -2.60 2.66
N LEU A 51 15.03 -1.63 1.96
CA LEU A 51 15.57 -1.81 0.60
C LEU A 51 16.81 -2.72 0.56
N VAL A 52 17.50 -2.92 1.69
CA VAL A 52 18.68 -3.81 1.80
C VAL A 52 18.36 -5.14 2.46
N ARG A 53 17.08 -5.44 2.75
CA ARG A 53 16.68 -6.76 3.24
C ARG A 53 16.92 -7.82 2.17
N ASP A 54 17.37 -8.99 2.61
CA ASP A 54 17.62 -10.14 1.73
C ASP A 54 16.30 -10.78 1.31
N LEU A 55 15.80 -10.36 0.15
CA LEU A 55 14.56 -10.85 -0.47
C LEU A 55 14.82 -11.28 -1.91
N THR A 56 14.08 -12.25 -2.39
CA THR A 56 14.11 -12.70 -3.78
C THR A 56 12.66 -12.78 -4.32
N PRO A 57 12.25 -11.92 -5.26
CA PRO A 57 12.98 -10.76 -5.81
C PRO A 57 13.33 -9.71 -4.75
N SER A 58 14.32 -8.86 -5.04
CA SER A 58 14.70 -7.75 -4.15
C SER A 58 13.54 -6.77 -3.94
N GLN A 59 13.57 -6.03 -2.83
CA GLN A 59 12.52 -5.04 -2.55
C GLN A 59 12.41 -3.99 -3.67
N ARG A 60 13.54 -3.58 -4.26
CA ARG A 60 13.58 -2.70 -5.43
C ARG A 60 12.79 -3.28 -6.61
N GLU A 61 13.03 -4.54 -6.96
CA GLU A 61 12.34 -5.20 -8.09
C GLU A 61 10.84 -5.34 -7.83
N ARG A 62 10.46 -5.65 -6.60
CA ARG A 62 9.07 -5.78 -6.16
C ARG A 62 8.32 -4.46 -6.27
N ASP A 63 8.89 -3.39 -5.71
CA ASP A 63 8.27 -2.07 -5.75
C ASP A 63 8.15 -1.54 -7.19
N LEU A 64 9.17 -1.77 -8.02
CA LEU A 64 9.12 -1.43 -9.45
C LEU A 64 7.98 -2.18 -10.17
N ALA A 65 7.81 -3.47 -9.91
CA ALA A 65 6.73 -4.26 -10.49
C ALA A 65 5.35 -3.77 -10.04
N ILE A 66 5.19 -3.46 -8.75
CA ILE A 66 3.94 -2.91 -8.20
C ILE A 66 3.60 -1.56 -8.85
N VAL A 67 4.56 -0.65 -8.95
CA VAL A 67 4.31 0.65 -9.60
C VAL A 67 4.03 0.48 -11.08
N GLU A 68 4.71 -0.43 -11.78
CA GLU A 68 4.43 -0.77 -13.18
C GLU A 68 2.97 -1.26 -13.35
N HIS A 69 2.49 -2.13 -12.46
CA HIS A 69 1.10 -2.61 -12.45
C HIS A 69 0.11 -1.45 -12.25
N PHE A 70 0.36 -0.54 -11.30
CA PHE A 70 -0.47 0.66 -11.14
C PHE A 70 -0.48 1.56 -12.36
N THR A 71 0.64 1.71 -13.08
CA THR A 71 0.66 2.51 -14.31
C THR A 71 -0.22 1.91 -15.40
N LYS A 72 -0.26 0.57 -15.51
CA LYS A 72 -1.10 -0.18 -16.43
C LYS A 72 -2.59 -0.01 -16.11
N LEU A 73 -2.97 -0.23 -14.84
CA LEU A 73 -4.35 -0.02 -14.38
C LEU A 73 -4.82 1.42 -14.58
N PHE A 74 -3.92 2.37 -14.40
CA PHE A 74 -4.21 3.78 -14.67
C PHE A 74 -4.45 4.05 -16.16
N GLN A 75 -3.64 3.47 -17.06
CA GLN A 75 -3.86 3.54 -18.50
C GLN A 75 -5.22 2.96 -18.89
N ASP A 76 -5.56 1.78 -18.39
CA ASP A 76 -6.83 1.10 -18.63
C ASP A 76 -8.02 1.96 -18.14
N SER A 77 -7.91 2.56 -16.96
CA SER A 77 -8.91 3.48 -16.43
C SER A 77 -9.08 4.75 -17.29
N CYS A 78 -7.99 5.29 -17.82
CA CYS A 78 -8.04 6.42 -18.75
C CYS A 78 -8.66 6.04 -20.08
N GLN A 79 -8.40 4.83 -20.59
CA GLN A 79 -8.99 4.34 -21.84
C GLN A 79 -10.50 4.10 -21.67
N SER A 80 -10.93 3.46 -20.60
CA SER A 80 -12.35 3.17 -20.33
C SER A 80 -13.20 4.42 -20.19
N THR A 81 -12.65 5.49 -19.60
CA THR A 81 -13.33 6.80 -19.48
C THR A 81 -13.20 7.67 -20.72
N GLY A 82 -12.38 7.24 -21.69
CA GLY A 82 -11.98 8.02 -22.87
C GLY A 82 -10.85 9.01 -22.52
N ILE A 83 -9.67 8.79 -23.13
CA ILE A 83 -8.41 9.49 -22.80
C ILE A 83 -8.57 11.01 -22.73
N LEU A 84 -9.26 11.60 -23.73
CA LEU A 84 -9.43 13.05 -23.80
C LEU A 84 -10.33 13.60 -22.66
N LYS A 85 -11.30 12.83 -22.19
CA LYS A 85 -12.24 13.19 -21.12
C LYS A 85 -11.70 12.81 -19.73
N SER A 86 -10.69 11.95 -19.68
CA SER A 86 -10.13 11.46 -18.43
C SER A 86 -9.64 12.60 -17.53
N LYS A 87 -9.94 12.46 -16.25
CA LYS A 87 -9.50 13.35 -15.16
C LYS A 87 -8.69 12.59 -14.11
N HIS A 88 -8.36 11.33 -14.36
CA HIS A 88 -7.60 10.50 -13.42
C HIS A 88 -6.24 11.12 -13.11
N ARG A 89 -5.71 10.80 -11.95
CA ARG A 89 -4.41 11.25 -11.48
C ARG A 89 -3.66 10.10 -10.82
N LEU A 90 -2.38 9.97 -11.14
CA LEU A 90 -1.45 9.05 -10.49
C LEU A 90 -0.20 9.82 -10.12
N LYS A 91 0.31 9.60 -8.92
CA LYS A 91 1.62 10.11 -8.50
C LYS A 91 2.31 9.15 -7.53
N VAL A 92 3.63 9.23 -7.50
CA VAL A 92 4.47 8.64 -6.46
C VAL A 92 5.05 9.75 -5.61
N LEU A 93 5.18 9.54 -4.31
CA LEU A 93 5.80 10.49 -3.38
C LEU A 93 6.61 9.77 -2.30
N PHE A 94 7.48 10.55 -1.69
CA PHE A 94 8.29 10.18 -0.52
C PHE A 94 8.06 11.24 0.57
N TYR A 95 8.02 10.81 1.83
CA TYR A 95 7.85 11.77 2.93
C TYR A 95 8.67 11.34 4.17
N PRO A 96 9.48 12.28 4.68
CA PRO A 96 9.79 13.59 4.09
C PRO A 96 10.50 13.44 2.73
N ALA A 97 10.51 14.54 1.95
CA ALA A 97 11.26 14.53 0.70
C ALA A 97 12.76 14.35 1.03
N PRO A 98 13.47 13.45 0.34
CA PRO A 98 14.91 13.28 0.55
C PRO A 98 15.68 14.59 0.34
N GLU A 99 16.76 14.79 1.09
CA GLU A 99 17.63 15.96 0.90
C GLU A 99 18.38 15.97 -0.45
N ASN A 100 18.46 14.80 -1.11
CA ASN A 100 19.12 14.63 -2.40
C ASN A 100 18.33 15.33 -3.52
N THR A 101 18.95 16.34 -4.16
CA THR A 101 18.35 17.14 -5.24
C THR A 101 18.05 16.31 -6.49
N GLU A 102 18.85 15.30 -6.79
CA GLU A 102 18.64 14.41 -7.94
C GLU A 102 17.39 13.55 -7.74
N ILE A 103 17.24 12.94 -6.56
CA ILE A 103 16.02 12.22 -6.19
C ILE A 103 14.78 13.12 -6.31
N ASN A 104 14.87 14.37 -5.83
CA ASN A 104 13.74 15.32 -5.93
C ASN A 104 13.41 15.68 -7.38
N THR A 105 14.42 15.81 -8.24
CA THR A 105 14.24 16.06 -9.67
C THR A 105 13.56 14.87 -10.36
N LEU A 106 14.03 13.66 -10.11
CA LEU A 106 13.43 12.42 -10.61
C LEU A 106 11.99 12.23 -10.10
N ALA A 107 11.76 12.51 -8.81
CA ALA A 107 10.43 12.43 -8.21
C ALA A 107 9.41 13.37 -8.84
N SER A 108 9.85 14.52 -9.36
CA SER A 108 8.98 15.46 -10.06
C SER A 108 8.38 14.88 -11.36
N ALA A 109 9.03 13.89 -11.97
CA ALA A 109 8.53 13.18 -13.15
C ALA A 109 7.52 12.07 -12.80
N LEU A 110 7.39 11.71 -11.53
CA LEU A 110 6.49 10.63 -11.06
C LEU A 110 5.07 11.14 -10.79
N VAL A 111 4.55 11.97 -11.69
CA VAL A 111 3.18 12.48 -11.60
C VAL A 111 2.56 12.62 -12.97
N ILE A 112 1.30 12.17 -13.10
CA ILE A 112 0.44 12.45 -14.24
C ILE A 112 -0.94 12.90 -13.75
N ASP A 113 -1.43 14.04 -14.22
CA ASP A 113 -2.77 14.57 -13.91
C ASP A 113 -3.51 14.84 -15.23
N MET A 114 -4.33 13.88 -15.65
CA MET A 114 -5.06 13.94 -16.91
C MET A 114 -6.00 15.15 -17.02
N LYS A 115 -6.44 15.71 -15.88
CA LYS A 115 -7.27 16.91 -15.89
C LYS A 115 -6.50 18.14 -16.37
N ASN A 116 -5.23 18.24 -15.97
CA ASN A 116 -4.40 19.43 -16.20
C ASN A 116 -3.58 19.36 -17.48
N LEU A 117 -3.50 18.19 -18.14
CA LEU A 117 -2.82 18.04 -19.42
C LEU A 117 -3.64 18.65 -20.56
N PRO A 118 -2.99 19.38 -21.50
CA PRO A 118 -3.62 19.80 -22.75
C PRO A 118 -4.14 18.59 -23.53
N ALA A 119 -5.29 18.73 -24.18
CA ALA A 119 -5.94 17.62 -24.90
C ALA A 119 -5.02 16.95 -25.95
N LYS A 120 -4.20 17.75 -26.65
CA LYS A 120 -3.24 17.27 -27.66
C LYS A 120 -2.14 16.39 -27.08
N ASP A 121 -1.78 16.59 -25.81
CA ASP A 121 -0.64 15.93 -25.17
C ASP A 121 -1.07 14.66 -24.39
N LYS A 122 -2.36 14.54 -24.03
CA LYS A 122 -2.87 13.46 -23.18
C LYS A 122 -2.49 12.06 -23.65
N ARG A 123 -2.59 11.77 -24.95
CA ARG A 123 -2.25 10.44 -25.49
C ARG A 123 -0.76 10.15 -25.37
N VAL A 124 0.06 11.11 -25.73
CA VAL A 124 1.52 10.97 -25.75
C VAL A 124 2.04 10.79 -24.31
N GLU A 125 1.59 11.64 -23.38
CA GLU A 125 2.00 11.56 -21.98
C GLU A 125 1.52 10.28 -21.32
N LEU A 126 0.29 9.82 -21.60
CA LEU A 126 -0.23 8.56 -21.09
C LEU A 126 0.58 7.35 -21.61
N GLN A 127 1.02 7.37 -22.87
CA GLN A 127 1.85 6.31 -23.45
C GLN A 127 3.26 6.28 -22.88
N LYS A 128 3.87 7.44 -22.64
CA LYS A 128 5.24 7.55 -22.09
C LYS A 128 5.30 7.23 -20.60
N MET A 129 4.22 7.45 -19.87
CA MET A 129 4.18 7.40 -18.42
C MET A 129 4.80 6.11 -17.83
N PRO A 130 4.49 4.88 -18.28
CA PRO A 130 5.08 3.67 -17.66
C PRO A 130 6.60 3.66 -17.72
N SER A 131 7.18 4.02 -18.86
CA SER A 131 8.64 4.08 -19.02
C SER A 131 9.27 5.19 -18.17
N VAL A 132 8.63 6.36 -18.10
CA VAL A 132 9.10 7.46 -17.26
C VAL A 132 9.08 7.07 -15.80
N PHE A 133 7.99 6.49 -15.31
CA PHE A 133 7.86 6.05 -13.91
C PHE A 133 8.90 4.98 -13.59
N LYS A 134 9.01 3.95 -14.43
CA LYS A 134 9.97 2.85 -14.24
C LYS A 134 11.41 3.35 -14.18
N ASN A 135 11.82 4.16 -15.14
CA ASN A 135 13.21 4.64 -15.23
C ASN A 135 13.56 5.61 -14.10
N SER A 136 12.67 6.59 -13.83
CA SER A 136 12.92 7.55 -12.75
C SER A 136 12.94 6.85 -11.38
N LEU A 137 12.03 5.91 -11.16
CA LEU A 137 11.99 5.17 -9.90
C LEU A 137 13.22 4.26 -9.74
N ALA A 138 13.66 3.57 -10.80
CA ALA A 138 14.87 2.77 -10.76
C ALA A 138 16.10 3.60 -10.37
N GLN A 139 16.25 4.79 -10.94
CA GLN A 139 17.34 5.70 -10.59
C GLN A 139 17.23 6.21 -9.14
N ILE A 140 16.01 6.52 -8.65
CA ILE A 140 15.79 6.91 -7.25
C ILE A 140 16.26 5.81 -6.30
N TYR A 141 15.94 4.54 -6.60
CA TYR A 141 16.43 3.42 -5.79
C TYR A 141 17.95 3.30 -5.85
N ASP A 142 18.55 3.42 -7.02
CA ASP A 142 20.00 3.33 -7.18
C ASP A 142 20.71 4.45 -6.39
N GLU A 143 20.21 5.69 -6.45
CA GLU A 143 20.72 6.81 -5.66
C GLU A 143 20.55 6.58 -4.14
N THR A 144 19.41 6.05 -3.73
CA THR A 144 19.12 5.75 -2.31
C THR A 144 20.06 4.66 -1.78
N LEU A 145 20.26 3.58 -2.55
CA LEU A 145 21.15 2.48 -2.19
C LEU A 145 22.62 2.93 -2.14
N ASN A 146 23.04 3.80 -3.07
CA ASN A 146 24.41 4.32 -3.12
C ASN A 146 24.70 5.27 -1.95
N ALA A 147 23.72 6.04 -1.50
CA ALA A 147 23.88 6.97 -0.39
C ALA A 147 24.14 6.27 0.95
N LYS A 148 23.69 5.03 1.11
CA LYS A 148 23.82 4.21 2.35
C LYS A 148 23.41 4.94 3.63
N LYS A 149 22.50 5.88 3.52
CA LYS A 149 21.97 6.66 4.63
C LYS A 149 20.45 6.50 4.69
N TRP A 150 19.98 5.93 5.78
CA TRP A 150 18.57 5.60 5.97
C TRP A 150 17.99 6.44 7.11
N LEU A 151 17.25 7.46 6.77
CA LEU A 151 16.52 8.28 7.77
C LEU A 151 15.17 7.66 8.15
N GLY A 152 14.74 6.64 7.40
CA GLY A 152 13.42 6.06 7.51
C GLY A 152 12.36 6.88 6.76
N SER A 153 11.10 6.53 7.01
CA SER A 153 9.95 7.11 6.36
C SER A 153 8.95 7.59 7.41
N ASP A 154 8.64 8.88 7.42
CA ASP A 154 7.77 9.47 8.46
C ASP A 154 6.28 9.30 8.13
N ILE A 155 5.84 8.04 8.02
CA ILE A 155 4.43 7.71 7.78
C ILE A 155 3.55 8.25 8.92
N TRP A 156 4.04 8.18 10.17
CA TRP A 156 3.31 8.73 11.31
C TRP A 156 3.12 10.25 11.19
N GLY A 157 4.19 10.99 10.91
CA GLY A 157 4.13 12.44 10.69
C GLY A 157 3.31 12.81 9.47
N PHE A 158 3.32 11.99 8.42
CA PHE A 158 2.50 12.19 7.22
C PHE A 158 1.00 12.29 7.54
N PHE A 159 0.52 11.41 8.41
CA PHE A 159 -0.87 11.44 8.85
C PHE A 159 -1.11 12.47 9.95
N SER A 160 -0.26 12.53 11.00
CA SER A 160 -0.45 13.42 12.16
C SER A 160 -0.35 14.89 11.78
N ASN A 161 0.56 15.24 10.86
CA ASN A 161 0.76 16.61 10.37
C ASN A 161 -0.16 16.99 9.20
N LYS A 162 -1.20 16.19 8.94
CA LYS A 162 -2.20 16.39 7.88
C LYS A 162 -1.63 16.51 6.45
N LYS A 163 -0.40 16.01 6.22
CA LYS A 163 0.17 15.99 4.87
C LYS A 163 -0.61 15.10 3.91
N VAL A 164 -1.24 14.07 4.44
CA VAL A 164 -2.16 13.20 3.68
C VAL A 164 -3.32 13.99 3.07
N ASP A 165 -3.86 15.01 3.76
CA ASP A 165 -4.97 15.84 3.25
C ASP A 165 -4.54 16.62 2.02
N ASP A 166 -3.40 17.30 2.12
CA ASP A 166 -2.88 18.17 1.06
C ASP A 166 -2.41 17.35 -0.16
N LEU A 167 -1.80 16.20 0.12
CA LEU A 167 -1.13 15.43 -0.91
C LEU A 167 -1.97 14.31 -1.52
N CYS A 168 -2.90 13.72 -0.76
CA CYS A 168 -3.63 12.53 -1.20
C CYS A 168 -5.12 12.76 -1.41
N ILE A 169 -5.72 13.79 -0.81
CA ILE A 169 -7.17 14.01 -0.89
C ILE A 169 -7.49 15.08 -1.90
N LYS A 170 -8.35 14.75 -2.86
CA LYS A 170 -8.85 15.67 -3.88
C LYS A 170 -10.36 15.60 -3.94
N LYS A 171 -11.03 16.74 -3.74
CA LYS A 171 -12.51 16.82 -3.78
C LYS A 171 -13.04 16.40 -5.15
N GLY A 172 -14.06 15.54 -5.15
CA GLY A 172 -14.67 15.01 -6.37
C GLY A 172 -13.87 13.90 -7.04
N TYR A 173 -12.97 13.26 -6.30
CA TYR A 173 -12.21 12.09 -6.73
C TYR A 173 -12.41 10.94 -5.75
N ARG A 174 -12.26 9.72 -6.24
CA ARG A 174 -12.00 8.56 -5.43
C ARG A 174 -10.51 8.58 -5.06
N ASN A 175 -10.21 8.83 -3.78
CA ASN A 175 -8.86 9.01 -3.29
C ASN A 175 -8.31 7.69 -2.76
N VAL A 176 -7.24 7.21 -3.38
CA VAL A 176 -6.55 5.97 -3.02
C VAL A 176 -5.11 6.29 -2.65
N LEU A 177 -4.72 5.96 -1.44
CA LEU A 177 -3.35 6.00 -0.96
C LEU A 177 -2.80 4.57 -0.89
N VAL A 178 -1.78 4.31 -1.68
CA VAL A 178 -1.00 3.06 -1.64
C VAL A 178 0.27 3.34 -0.85
N ILE A 179 0.58 2.53 0.14
CA ILE A 179 1.79 2.66 0.96
C ILE A 179 2.64 1.41 0.77
N LEU A 180 3.83 1.56 0.19
CA LEU A 180 4.81 0.48 0.05
C LEU A 180 5.83 0.62 1.18
N THR A 181 5.72 -0.26 2.19
CA THR A 181 6.55 -0.24 3.39
C THR A 181 6.61 -1.63 4.02
N ASP A 182 7.64 -1.93 4.78
CA ASP A 182 7.68 -3.16 5.59
C ASP A 182 6.75 -3.11 6.81
N GLY A 183 6.11 -1.96 7.05
CA GLY A 183 5.16 -1.75 8.14
C GLY A 183 5.79 -1.22 9.44
N TYR A 184 7.11 -1.14 9.52
CA TYR A 184 7.80 -0.56 10.67
C TYR A 184 7.88 0.96 10.53
N LEU A 185 6.96 1.67 11.19
CA LEU A 185 6.76 3.11 11.08
C LEU A 185 7.90 3.90 11.75
N TYR A 186 9.10 3.79 11.20
CA TYR A 186 10.30 4.42 11.75
C TYR A 186 10.73 5.64 10.95
N TYR A 187 11.08 6.71 11.68
CA TYR A 187 11.75 7.87 11.15
C TYR A 187 12.71 8.46 12.19
N GLU A 188 14.00 8.51 11.88
CA GLU A 188 15.06 8.89 12.81
C GLU A 188 14.85 10.26 13.47
N LEU A 189 14.32 11.23 12.72
CA LEU A 189 14.10 12.59 13.20
C LEU A 189 12.77 12.81 13.92
N ASN A 190 11.93 11.78 14.06
CA ASN A 190 10.68 11.89 14.79
C ASN A 190 10.92 11.73 16.29
N LYS A 191 10.94 12.87 16.99
CA LYS A 191 11.21 12.94 18.44
C LYS A 191 10.20 12.23 19.34
N GLN A 192 9.03 11.88 18.79
CA GLN A 192 8.01 11.13 19.53
C GLN A 192 8.25 9.61 19.51
N GLN A 193 9.16 9.16 18.68
CA GLN A 193 9.60 7.79 18.67
C GLN A 193 10.64 7.59 19.78
N SER A 194 10.54 6.49 20.51
CA SER A 194 11.52 6.15 21.55
C SER A 194 12.87 5.84 20.91
N GLN A 195 13.95 5.90 21.71
CA GLN A 195 15.31 5.61 21.25
C GLN A 195 15.48 4.21 20.65
N ASP A 196 14.59 3.27 20.99
CA ASP A 196 14.54 1.90 20.46
C ASP A 196 13.50 1.80 19.33
N ALA A 197 13.70 2.52 18.27
CA ALA A 197 12.74 2.76 17.22
C ALA A 197 12.24 1.48 16.51
N TYR A 198 13.07 0.49 16.34
CA TYR A 198 12.68 -0.79 15.75
C TYR A 198 11.74 -1.61 16.63
N SER A 199 11.77 -1.41 17.93
CA SER A 199 10.90 -2.12 18.86
C SER A 199 9.56 -1.44 19.10
N TYR A 200 9.41 -0.18 18.66
CA TYR A 200 8.27 0.62 19.05
C TYR A 200 6.95 0.19 18.40
N VAL A 201 6.96 -0.24 17.15
CA VAL A 201 5.75 -0.72 16.44
C VAL A 201 5.22 -1.99 17.09
N THR A 202 6.12 -2.84 17.58
CA THR A 202 5.78 -4.09 18.27
C THR A 202 5.56 -3.90 19.76
N SER A 203 5.71 -2.69 20.27
CA SER A 203 5.56 -2.40 21.70
C SER A 203 4.12 -2.57 22.16
N LYS A 204 3.94 -3.04 23.40
CA LYS A 204 2.62 -3.10 24.05
C LYS A 204 1.89 -1.76 24.12
N ILE A 205 2.59 -0.66 23.93
CA ILE A 205 2.05 0.71 23.96
C ILE A 205 1.19 0.96 22.73
N LEU A 206 1.65 0.55 21.53
CA LEU A 206 0.91 0.73 20.30
C LEU A 206 -0.31 -0.18 20.17
N LEU A 207 -0.30 -1.33 20.83
CA LEU A 207 -1.45 -2.23 20.87
C LEU A 207 -2.62 -1.66 21.69
N LYS A 208 -2.40 -0.61 22.49
CA LYS A 208 -3.47 0.03 23.25
C LYS A 208 -4.16 1.06 22.39
N GLN A 209 -5.47 0.93 22.20
CA GLN A 209 -6.31 1.89 21.47
C GLN A 209 -6.16 3.35 21.92
N ASN A 210 -5.67 3.60 23.14
CA ASN A 210 -5.46 4.93 23.72
C ASN A 210 -4.01 5.38 23.69
N SER A 211 -3.13 4.69 22.95
CA SER A 211 -1.74 5.14 22.78
C SER A 211 -1.66 6.51 22.12
N SER A 212 -0.80 7.39 22.63
CA SER A 212 -0.47 8.68 22.01
C SER A 212 0.18 8.52 20.62
N MET A 213 0.71 7.33 20.32
CA MET A 213 1.29 7.00 19.02
C MET A 213 0.23 6.66 17.96
N ILE A 214 -1.00 6.35 18.35
CA ILE A 214 -2.11 6.18 17.43
C ILE A 214 -2.64 7.56 17.06
N VAL A 215 -2.50 7.91 15.80
CA VAL A 215 -3.05 9.17 15.27
C VAL A 215 -4.58 9.09 15.30
N LYS A 216 -5.20 9.88 16.16
CA LYS A 216 -6.66 9.98 16.24
C LYS A 216 -7.09 11.26 15.54
N ARG A 217 -7.76 11.10 14.44
CA ARG A 217 -8.29 12.24 13.67
C ARG A 217 -9.53 11.86 12.89
N LYS A 218 -10.34 12.86 12.56
CA LYS A 218 -11.54 12.72 11.74
C LYS A 218 -11.29 13.25 10.33
N GLY A 219 -12.18 12.92 9.41
CA GLY A 219 -12.21 13.50 8.07
C GLY A 219 -11.48 12.68 7.01
N LEU A 220 -11.06 11.45 7.32
CA LEU A 220 -10.42 10.55 6.36
C LEU A 220 -11.37 9.47 5.79
N GLN A 221 -12.68 9.57 6.04
CA GLN A 221 -13.67 8.59 5.56
C GLN A 221 -13.72 8.49 4.02
N GLY A 222 -13.30 9.55 3.31
CA GLY A 222 -13.20 9.57 1.84
C GLY A 222 -11.86 9.07 1.29
N LEU A 223 -10.98 8.55 2.14
CA LEU A 223 -9.68 7.98 1.75
C LEU A 223 -9.75 6.47 1.84
N GLU A 224 -9.27 5.79 0.79
CA GLU A 224 -9.00 4.36 0.77
C GLU A 224 -7.49 4.17 0.91
N VAL A 225 -7.06 3.23 1.77
CA VAL A 225 -5.63 2.95 1.99
C VAL A 225 -5.32 1.50 1.68
N LEU A 226 -4.33 1.28 0.84
CA LEU A 226 -3.76 -0.02 0.51
C LEU A 226 -2.30 -0.04 0.95
N MET A 227 -1.99 -0.72 2.04
CA MET A 227 -0.62 -0.91 2.51
C MET A 227 -0.11 -2.27 2.03
N LEU A 228 0.98 -2.26 1.29
CA LEU A 228 1.59 -3.44 0.67
C LEU A 228 3.02 -3.63 1.14
N GLU A 229 3.50 -4.85 0.98
CA GLU A 229 4.88 -5.25 1.26
C GLU A 229 5.23 -5.23 2.75
N THR A 230 4.24 -5.31 3.64
CA THR A 230 4.55 -5.47 5.06
C THR A 230 5.32 -6.77 5.26
N ASN A 231 6.41 -6.71 6.05
CA ASN A 231 7.33 -7.82 6.16
C ASN A 231 7.84 -7.96 7.61
N PRO A 232 7.05 -8.59 8.49
CA PRO A 232 7.42 -8.78 9.88
C PRO A 232 8.66 -9.68 10.01
N TYR A 233 9.52 -9.40 10.99
CA TYR A 233 10.75 -10.17 11.25
C TYR A 233 10.49 -11.57 11.77
N SER A 234 9.29 -11.84 12.28
CA SER A 234 8.92 -13.16 12.78
C SER A 234 7.40 -13.38 12.74
N PRO A 235 6.94 -14.64 12.71
CA PRO A 235 5.51 -14.95 12.77
C PRO A 235 4.80 -14.38 14.01
N LYS A 236 5.50 -14.19 15.13
CA LYS A 236 4.94 -13.58 16.35
C LYS A 236 4.71 -12.08 16.19
N GLU A 237 5.45 -11.44 15.31
CA GLU A 237 5.30 -10.02 15.01
C GLU A 237 4.20 -9.77 13.99
N HIS A 238 3.89 -10.76 13.15
CA HIS A 238 2.83 -10.68 12.15
C HIS A 238 1.51 -10.16 12.76
N ASP A 239 0.93 -10.91 13.68
CA ASP A 239 -0.36 -10.56 14.29
C ASP A 239 -0.32 -9.22 15.03
N ARG A 240 0.83 -8.87 15.59
CA ARG A 240 1.02 -7.59 16.27
C ARG A 240 1.06 -6.43 15.28
N LEU A 241 1.84 -6.56 14.23
CA LEU A 241 1.98 -5.55 13.20
C LEU A 241 0.63 -5.29 12.54
N GLN A 242 -0.05 -6.36 12.14
CA GLN A 242 -1.40 -6.31 11.59
C GLN A 242 -2.36 -5.55 12.53
N SER A 243 -2.42 -5.95 13.80
CA SER A 243 -3.32 -5.34 14.79
C SER A 243 -2.98 -3.87 15.06
N VAL A 244 -1.70 -3.50 15.07
CA VAL A 244 -1.27 -2.11 15.25
C VAL A 244 -1.71 -1.25 14.07
N LEU A 245 -1.49 -1.71 12.85
CA LEU A 245 -1.84 -0.97 11.64
C LEU A 245 -3.36 -0.84 11.48
N GLU A 246 -4.12 -1.90 11.76
CA GLU A 246 -5.58 -1.86 11.77
C GLU A 246 -6.11 -0.85 12.80
N ASN A 247 -5.66 -0.92 14.06
CA ASN A 247 -6.06 0.03 15.10
C ASN A 247 -5.71 1.48 14.72
N TRP A 248 -4.62 1.66 14.01
CA TRP A 248 -4.17 2.97 13.56
C TRP A 248 -5.10 3.54 12.49
N PHE A 249 -5.42 2.76 11.46
CA PHE A 249 -6.34 3.17 10.40
C PHE A 249 -7.78 3.35 10.90
N GLU A 250 -8.25 2.48 11.79
CA GLU A 250 -9.54 2.64 12.47
C GLU A 250 -9.58 3.93 13.31
N GLY A 251 -8.51 4.21 14.08
CA GLY A 251 -8.39 5.42 14.89
C GLY A 251 -8.40 6.71 14.08
N MET A 252 -8.02 6.66 12.80
CA MET A 252 -8.08 7.76 11.85
C MET A 252 -9.39 7.84 11.06
N GLU A 253 -10.32 6.92 11.29
CA GLU A 253 -11.59 6.81 10.56
C GLU A 253 -11.38 6.67 9.04
N ILE A 254 -10.35 5.92 8.61
CA ILE A 254 -10.13 5.62 7.18
C ILE A 254 -11.34 4.88 6.63
N GLY A 255 -11.87 5.32 5.49
CA GLY A 255 -13.09 4.77 4.92
C GLY A 255 -12.99 3.30 4.50
N ARG A 256 -11.83 2.90 3.99
CA ARG A 256 -11.49 1.53 3.65
C ARG A 256 -9.98 1.35 3.72
N PHE A 257 -9.53 0.24 4.27
CA PHE A 257 -8.11 -0.11 4.20
C PHE A 257 -7.88 -1.61 4.05
N VAL A 258 -6.75 -1.95 3.46
CA VAL A 258 -6.21 -3.30 3.37
C VAL A 258 -4.73 -3.23 3.71
N VAL A 259 -4.26 -4.17 4.53
CA VAL A 259 -2.84 -4.38 4.83
C VAL A 259 -2.46 -5.75 4.31
N SER A 260 -1.48 -5.81 3.41
CA SER A 260 -1.02 -7.05 2.78
C SER A 260 0.47 -7.22 2.97
N GLU A 261 0.85 -8.44 3.29
CA GLU A 261 2.26 -8.82 3.42
C GLU A 261 2.94 -8.98 2.07
N THR A 262 4.25 -9.05 2.14
CA THR A 262 5.13 -9.47 1.04
C THR A 262 4.72 -10.87 0.57
N ASP A 263 4.35 -10.99 -0.70
CA ASP A 263 3.91 -12.25 -1.31
C ASP A 263 4.44 -12.36 -2.74
N LEU A 264 4.08 -13.42 -3.46
CA LEU A 264 4.39 -13.55 -4.88
C LEU A 264 3.76 -12.40 -5.69
N SER A 265 4.44 -11.94 -6.72
CA SER A 265 3.99 -10.78 -7.52
C SER A 265 2.55 -10.92 -8.02
N ASN A 266 2.15 -12.09 -8.51
CA ASN A 266 0.78 -12.33 -8.98
C ASN A 266 -0.27 -12.21 -7.87
N ASN A 267 0.07 -12.59 -6.63
CA ASN A 267 -0.82 -12.45 -5.49
C ASN A 267 -0.96 -10.97 -5.11
N THR A 268 0.14 -10.23 -5.10
CA THR A 268 0.13 -8.78 -4.87
C THR A 268 -0.69 -8.04 -5.95
N GLU A 269 -0.53 -8.39 -7.22
CA GLU A 269 -1.34 -7.84 -8.32
C GLU A 269 -2.84 -8.13 -8.11
N THR A 270 -3.19 -9.36 -7.72
CA THR A 270 -4.57 -9.73 -7.40
C THR A 270 -5.15 -8.90 -6.25
N VAL A 271 -4.38 -8.64 -5.19
CA VAL A 271 -4.79 -7.78 -4.08
C VAL A 271 -5.05 -6.35 -4.57
N ILE A 272 -4.18 -5.82 -5.42
CA ILE A 272 -4.34 -4.47 -6.01
C ILE A 272 -5.60 -4.40 -6.87
N ASP A 273 -5.81 -5.38 -7.75
CA ASP A 273 -6.96 -5.44 -8.66
C ASP A 273 -8.28 -5.51 -7.88
N ASN A 274 -8.36 -6.42 -6.90
CA ASN A 274 -9.53 -6.56 -6.03
C ASN A 274 -9.79 -5.25 -5.25
N PHE A 275 -8.72 -4.61 -4.74
CA PHE A 275 -8.84 -3.35 -4.04
C PHE A 275 -9.36 -2.23 -4.95
N LEU A 276 -8.84 -2.09 -6.16
CA LEU A 276 -9.28 -1.04 -7.08
C LEU A 276 -10.67 -1.32 -7.67
N ASN A 277 -10.99 -2.57 -8.00
CA ASN A 277 -12.29 -2.97 -8.56
C ASN A 277 -13.40 -3.01 -7.49
N GLY A 278 -13.04 -3.10 -6.23
CA GLY A 278 -14.00 -3.15 -5.12
C GLY A 278 -14.55 -4.54 -4.84
N ASP A 279 -13.89 -5.54 -5.39
CA ASP A 279 -14.18 -6.92 -5.09
C ASP A 279 -13.72 -7.25 -3.66
N LYS A 280 -14.39 -8.23 -3.05
CA LYS A 280 -14.12 -8.67 -1.67
C LYS A 280 -12.90 -9.56 -1.61
#